data_a84ba1a29ada35c2e4d0a9bc92523e52
#
_entry.id   a84ba1a29ada35c2e4d0a9bc92523e52
#
_cell.length_a   1.000
_cell.length_b   1.000
_cell.length_c   1.000
_cell.angle_alpha   90.00
_cell.angle_beta   90.00
_cell.angle_gamma   90.00
#
_symmetry.space_group_name_H-M   'P 1'
#
loop_
_entity.id
_entity.type
_entity.pdbx_description
1 polymer ?
#
loop_
_entity_poly.entity_id
_entity_poly.type
_entity_poly.pdbx_seq_one_letter_code
_entity_poly.pdbx_strand_id
1 'polypeptide(L)'
;ILLKDDIIVEQNDDYILTKWKTLNPKTTFSHGCSCYYLKEGFKISKFYRHDGSLLYWYCDIVEYTRRPEDNALIVTDLLADIILYPDGRMHVVDLDELAEALEKGLITQAQMTACLRQLNNLITIIYRDKFDRLQSPLEKSGL
;
A
#
# COMPACT_ATOMS: atom_id res chain seq x y z
N ILE A 1 2.22 8.36 -9.01
CA ILE A 1 1.73 7.24 -9.83
C ILE A 1 0.32 7.56 -10.29
N LEU A 2 0.13 7.56 -11.58
CA LEU A 2 -1.20 7.66 -12.15
C LEU A 2 -1.88 6.29 -12.02
N LEU A 3 -3.06 6.25 -11.38
CA LEU A 3 -3.88 5.05 -11.32
C LEU A 3 -4.65 4.87 -12.63
N LYS A 4 -3.95 5.00 -13.75
CA LYS A 4 -4.55 5.10 -15.07
C LYS A 4 -5.26 3.81 -15.48
N ASP A 5 -4.70 2.67 -15.09
CA ASP A 5 -5.22 1.36 -15.45
C ASP A 5 -5.96 0.67 -14.31
N ASP A 6 -6.06 1.35 -13.16
CA ASP A 6 -6.79 0.84 -12.00
C ASP A 6 -8.27 1.17 -12.12
N ILE A 7 -9.10 0.22 -11.72
CA ILE A 7 -10.55 0.39 -11.69
C ILE A 7 -10.96 0.65 -10.25
N ILE A 8 -11.63 1.76 -9.99
CA ILE A 8 -12.18 2.06 -8.67
C ILE A 8 -13.41 1.18 -8.44
N VAL A 9 -13.37 0.35 -7.40
CA VAL A 9 -14.46 -0.55 -7.03
C VAL A 9 -15.39 0.13 -6.02
N GLU A 10 -14.81 0.84 -5.05
CA GLU A 10 -15.54 1.55 -4.01
C GLU A 10 -14.73 2.74 -3.53
N GLN A 11 -15.40 3.83 -3.22
CA GLN A 11 -14.76 5.04 -2.69
C GLN A 11 -15.66 5.67 -1.65
N ASN A 12 -15.09 6.00 -0.49
CA ASN A 12 -15.79 6.70 0.59
C ASN A 12 -14.81 7.60 1.34
N ASP A 13 -15.21 8.15 2.48
CA ASP A 13 -14.37 9.06 3.25
C ASP A 13 -13.18 8.36 3.94
N ASP A 14 -13.25 7.06 4.11
CA ASP A 14 -12.25 6.27 4.82
C ASP A 14 -11.24 5.62 3.90
N TYR A 15 -11.66 5.16 2.71
CA TYR A 15 -10.77 4.46 1.81
C TYR A 15 -11.19 4.52 0.34
N ILE A 16 -10.24 4.20 -0.54
CA ILE A 16 -10.47 3.96 -1.96
C ILE A 16 -10.02 2.54 -2.26
N LEU A 17 -10.94 1.72 -2.78
CA LEU A 17 -10.66 0.34 -3.17
C LEU A 17 -10.55 0.26 -4.69
N THR A 18 -9.44 -0.28 -5.18
CA THR A 18 -9.20 -0.45 -6.61
C THR A 18 -8.88 -1.89 -6.94
N LYS A 19 -9.04 -2.27 -8.20
CA LYS A 19 -8.51 -3.50 -8.75
C LYS A 19 -7.68 -3.19 -9.98
N TRP A 20 -6.66 -4.00 -10.25
CA TRP A 20 -5.69 -3.73 -11.29
C TRP A 20 -5.12 -5.01 -11.89
N LYS A 21 -4.51 -4.87 -13.06
CA LYS A 21 -3.77 -5.93 -13.75
C LYS A 21 -2.41 -5.40 -14.13
N THR A 22 -1.40 -6.27 -14.07
CA THR A 22 -0.08 -5.90 -14.57
C THR A 22 -0.07 -5.99 -16.10
N LEU A 23 0.64 -5.05 -16.73
CA LEU A 23 0.86 -5.07 -18.17
C LEU A 23 2.12 -5.85 -18.56
N ASN A 24 2.92 -6.24 -17.56
CA ASN A 24 4.17 -6.98 -17.80
C ASN A 24 3.97 -8.47 -17.53
N PRO A 25 3.88 -9.32 -18.58
CA PRO A 25 3.65 -10.76 -18.37
C PRO A 25 4.82 -11.50 -17.73
N LYS A 26 5.98 -10.84 -17.58
CA LYS A 26 7.17 -11.46 -16.97
C LYS A 26 7.21 -11.33 -15.47
N THR A 27 6.29 -10.56 -14.85
CA THR A 27 6.24 -10.43 -13.40
C THR A 27 5.66 -11.69 -12.77
N THR A 28 6.05 -11.95 -11.51
CA THR A 28 5.55 -13.08 -10.73
C THR A 28 4.04 -12.96 -10.48
N PHE A 29 3.57 -11.75 -10.34
CA PHE A 29 2.14 -11.47 -10.13
C PHE A 29 1.47 -11.02 -11.41
N SER A 30 0.18 -11.23 -11.49
CA SER A 30 -0.62 -10.92 -12.69
C SER A 30 -1.64 -9.82 -12.43
N HIS A 31 -2.26 -9.81 -11.27
CA HIS A 31 -3.36 -8.90 -10.96
C HIS A 31 -3.49 -8.78 -9.44
N GLY A 32 -4.33 -7.86 -9.02
CA GLY A 32 -4.59 -7.67 -7.61
C GLY A 32 -5.64 -6.62 -7.34
N CYS A 33 -5.75 -6.28 -6.08
CA CYS A 33 -6.57 -5.17 -5.61
C CYS A 33 -5.81 -4.42 -4.53
N SER A 34 -6.16 -3.14 -4.36
CA SER A 34 -5.51 -2.26 -3.40
C SER A 34 -6.55 -1.44 -2.66
N CYS A 35 -6.34 -1.26 -1.37
CA CYS A 35 -7.14 -0.37 -0.55
C CYS A 35 -6.26 0.74 -0.01
N TYR A 36 -6.61 1.98 -0.33
CA TYR A 36 -5.91 3.17 0.13
C TYR A 36 -6.65 3.72 1.34
N TYR A 37 -6.10 3.53 2.53
CA TYR A 37 -6.69 4.02 3.77
C TYR A 37 -6.31 5.49 3.96
N LEU A 38 -7.27 6.38 3.73
CA LEU A 38 -7.03 7.82 3.61
C LEU A 38 -6.62 8.48 4.93
N LYS A 39 -7.12 7.99 6.06
CA LYS A 39 -6.84 8.55 7.38
C LYS A 39 -5.59 7.97 8.02
N GLU A 40 -5.25 6.73 7.68
CA GLU A 40 -4.17 5.99 8.34
C GLU A 40 -2.84 6.04 7.57
N GLY A 41 -2.90 6.34 6.26
CA GLY A 41 -1.69 6.40 5.44
C GLY A 41 -1.13 5.05 5.04
N PHE A 42 -1.99 4.05 4.93
CA PHE A 42 -1.64 2.71 4.46
C PHE A 42 -2.25 2.43 3.10
N LYS A 43 -1.48 1.81 2.22
CA LYS A 43 -2.00 1.16 1.02
C LYS A 43 -1.81 -0.33 1.19
N ILE A 44 -2.90 -1.07 1.31
CA ILE A 44 -2.88 -2.52 1.51
C ILE A 44 -3.32 -3.19 0.22
N SER A 45 -2.49 -4.09 -0.30
CA SER A 45 -2.75 -4.75 -1.58
C SER A 45 -2.68 -6.25 -1.47
N LYS A 46 -3.56 -6.93 -2.22
CA LYS A 46 -3.46 -8.35 -2.50
C LYS A 46 -2.80 -8.53 -3.86
N PHE A 47 -1.74 -9.33 -3.92
CA PHE A 47 -1.06 -9.67 -5.16
C PHE A 47 -1.34 -11.13 -5.49
N TYR A 48 -1.86 -11.38 -6.68
CA TYR A 48 -2.20 -12.72 -7.15
C TYR A 48 -1.25 -13.17 -8.26
N ARG A 49 -0.92 -14.47 -8.26
CA ARG A 49 -0.18 -15.11 -9.34
C ARG A 49 -1.06 -15.27 -10.57
N HIS A 50 -0.45 -15.67 -11.69
CA HIS A 50 -1.16 -15.91 -12.95
C HIS A 50 -2.21 -17.02 -12.82
N ASP A 51 -2.01 -17.97 -11.90
CA ASP A 51 -2.96 -19.07 -11.66
C ASP A 51 -4.10 -18.70 -10.70
N GLY A 52 -4.13 -17.45 -10.21
CA GLY A 52 -5.16 -16.97 -9.31
C GLY A 52 -4.87 -17.19 -7.83
N SER A 53 -3.76 -17.84 -7.48
CA SER A 53 -3.40 -18.02 -6.07
C SER A 53 -2.82 -16.75 -5.48
N LEU A 54 -3.02 -16.56 -4.17
CA LEU A 54 -2.50 -15.39 -3.45
C LEU A 54 -0.99 -15.50 -3.32
N LEU A 55 -0.26 -14.51 -3.84
CA LEU A 55 1.18 -14.42 -3.70
C LEU A 55 1.55 -13.88 -2.31
N TYR A 56 1.03 -12.70 -1.97
CA TYR A 56 1.24 -12.07 -0.66
C TYR A 56 0.34 -10.84 -0.52
N TRP A 57 0.31 -10.31 0.70
CA TRP A 57 -0.20 -8.99 1.00
C TRP A 57 0.96 -8.01 1.00
N TYR A 58 0.82 -6.93 0.26
CA TYR A 58 1.84 -5.88 0.18
C TYR A 58 1.29 -4.62 0.83
N CYS A 59 2.02 -4.09 1.82
CA CYS A 59 1.58 -2.94 2.60
C CYS A 59 2.56 -1.80 2.39
N ASP A 60 2.08 -0.72 1.78
CA ASP A 60 2.85 0.50 1.56
C ASP A 60 2.49 1.54 2.61
N ILE A 61 3.50 2.28 3.08
CA ILE A 61 3.28 3.49 3.86
C ILE A 61 3.25 4.65 2.88
N VAL A 62 2.16 5.43 2.91
CA VAL A 62 1.93 6.50 1.94
C VAL A 62 1.48 7.78 2.63
N GLU A 63 1.63 8.91 1.93
CA GLU A 63 0.99 10.14 2.33
C GLU A 63 0.11 10.65 1.19
N TYR A 64 -0.92 11.41 1.54
CA TYR A 64 -1.88 11.93 0.58
C TYR A 64 -1.84 13.45 0.57
N THR A 65 -1.86 14.02 -0.63
CA THR A 65 -2.03 15.45 -0.82
C THR A 65 -3.06 15.71 -1.89
N ARG A 66 -3.75 16.86 -1.80
CA ARG A 66 -4.69 17.30 -2.82
C ARG A 66 -4.02 18.37 -3.68
N ARG A 67 -4.08 18.20 -4.98
CA ARG A 67 -3.57 19.19 -5.93
C ARG A 67 -4.61 20.33 -6.07
N PRO A 68 -4.21 21.60 -5.81
CA PRO A 68 -5.18 22.71 -5.83
C PRO A 68 -5.86 22.93 -7.19
N GLU A 69 -5.13 22.66 -8.29
CA GLU A 69 -5.61 22.97 -9.65
C GLU A 69 -6.85 22.17 -10.03
N ASP A 70 -6.92 20.91 -9.64
CA ASP A 70 -7.98 19.98 -10.08
C ASP A 70 -8.52 19.10 -8.94
N ASN A 71 -8.09 19.34 -7.70
CA ASN A 71 -8.45 18.56 -6.52
C ASN A 71 -8.09 17.06 -6.64
N ALA A 72 -7.14 16.73 -7.52
CA ALA A 72 -6.67 15.35 -7.66
C ALA A 72 -5.97 14.88 -6.40
N LEU A 73 -6.23 13.64 -6.01
CA LEU A 73 -5.53 13.00 -4.89
C LEU A 73 -4.17 12.50 -5.37
N ILE A 74 -3.11 12.98 -4.72
CA ILE A 74 -1.76 12.54 -4.98
C ILE A 74 -1.33 11.59 -3.86
N VAL A 75 -0.94 10.38 -4.23
CA VAL A 75 -0.45 9.36 -3.29
C VAL A 75 1.06 9.31 -3.43
N THR A 76 1.76 9.61 -2.35
CA THR A 76 3.23 9.60 -2.31
C THR A 76 3.70 8.41 -1.48
N ASP A 77 4.51 7.53 -2.09
CA ASP A 77 5.13 6.40 -1.42
C ASP A 77 6.25 6.90 -0.51
N LEU A 78 6.23 6.52 0.76
CA LEU A 78 7.25 6.89 1.74
C LEU A 78 8.34 5.80 1.89
N LEU A 79 8.41 4.87 0.96
CA LEU A 79 9.50 3.92 0.74
C LEU A 79 9.62 2.76 1.74
N ALA A 80 8.97 2.79 2.89
CA ALA A 80 8.97 1.65 3.81
C ALA A 80 7.75 0.77 3.55
N ASP A 81 7.98 -0.52 3.36
CA ASP A 81 6.93 -1.49 2.99
C ASP A 81 6.98 -2.71 3.89
N ILE A 82 5.84 -3.39 4.02
CA ILE A 82 5.74 -4.68 4.70
C ILE A 82 5.11 -5.68 3.73
N ILE A 83 5.73 -6.85 3.62
CA ILE A 83 5.16 -7.98 2.89
C ILE A 83 4.69 -9.01 3.90
N LEU A 84 3.42 -9.43 3.78
CA LEU A 84 2.84 -10.52 4.56
C LEU A 84 2.56 -11.69 3.66
N TYR A 85 3.20 -12.81 3.94
CA TYR A 85 3.03 -14.05 3.17
C TYR A 85 1.86 -14.87 3.71
N PRO A 86 1.26 -15.73 2.87
CA PRO A 86 0.15 -16.58 3.32
C PRO A 86 0.49 -17.49 4.50
N ASP A 87 1.77 -17.84 4.70
CA ASP A 87 2.23 -18.66 5.81
C ASP A 87 2.43 -17.87 7.12
N GLY A 88 2.14 -16.56 7.11
CA GLY A 88 2.24 -15.70 8.29
C GLY A 88 3.58 -14.99 8.46
N ARG A 89 4.56 -15.25 7.59
CA ARG A 89 5.84 -14.53 7.66
C ARG A 89 5.63 -13.07 7.31
N MET A 90 6.35 -12.20 8.00
CA MET A 90 6.37 -10.76 7.76
C MET A 90 7.79 -10.33 7.39
N HIS A 91 7.90 -9.51 6.34
CA HIS A 91 9.17 -8.97 5.90
C HIS A 91 9.03 -7.46 5.72
N VAL A 92 9.81 -6.70 6.49
CA VAL A 92 9.91 -5.25 6.32
C VAL A 92 11.01 -4.97 5.31
N VAL A 93 10.68 -4.24 4.25
CA VAL A 93 11.59 -3.99 3.13
C VAL A 93 11.80 -2.50 2.90
N ASP A 94 12.88 -2.17 2.20
CA ASP A 94 13.19 -0.81 1.71
C ASP A 94 13.55 0.21 2.80
N LEU A 95 13.87 -0.24 4.02
CA LEU A 95 14.35 0.67 5.07
C LEU A 95 15.66 1.34 4.68
N ASP A 96 16.52 0.65 3.94
CA ASP A 96 17.78 1.20 3.47
C ASP A 96 17.55 2.29 2.42
N GLU A 97 16.58 2.09 1.53
CA GLU A 97 16.18 3.12 0.55
C GLU A 97 15.62 4.36 1.25
N LEU A 98 14.87 4.17 2.34
CA LEU A 98 14.34 5.26 3.14
C LEU A 98 15.46 6.09 3.77
N ALA A 99 16.46 5.43 4.34
CA ALA A 99 17.62 6.08 4.91
C ALA A 99 18.40 6.88 3.86
N GLU A 100 18.63 6.26 2.70
CA GLU A 100 19.32 6.92 1.59
C GLU A 100 18.55 8.14 1.08
N ALA A 101 17.24 8.02 0.95
CA ALA A 101 16.40 9.14 0.52
C ALA A 101 16.49 10.33 1.48
N LEU A 102 16.54 10.07 2.79
CA LEU A 102 16.72 11.14 3.78
C LEU A 102 18.10 11.79 3.65
N GLU A 103 19.16 10.99 3.53
CA GLU A 103 20.52 11.49 3.37
C GLU A 103 20.68 12.35 2.13
N LYS A 104 20.01 11.99 1.04
CA LYS A 104 20.07 12.74 -0.22
C LYS A 104 19.09 13.92 -0.29
N GLY A 105 18.31 14.16 0.76
CA GLY A 105 17.34 15.24 0.79
C GLY A 105 16.13 15.02 -0.12
N LEU A 106 15.85 13.77 -0.52
CA LEU A 106 14.70 13.44 -1.38
C LEU A 106 13.41 13.37 -0.58
N ILE A 107 13.49 13.17 0.72
CA ILE A 107 12.37 13.25 1.65
C ILE A 107 12.74 14.18 2.80
N THR A 108 11.73 14.78 3.42
CA THR A 108 11.93 15.67 4.56
C THR A 108 12.01 14.90 5.86
N GLN A 109 12.53 15.54 6.91
CA GLN A 109 12.50 14.97 8.24
C GLN A 109 11.06 14.70 8.71
N ALA A 110 10.12 15.59 8.35
CA ALA A 110 8.70 15.41 8.68
C ALA A 110 8.13 14.16 8.00
N GLN A 111 8.47 13.92 6.75
CA GLN A 111 8.05 12.72 6.03
C GLN A 111 8.66 11.46 6.64
N MET A 112 9.93 11.49 7.02
CA MET A 112 10.58 10.37 7.71
C MET A 112 9.89 10.06 9.03
N THR A 113 9.60 11.08 9.85
CA THR A 113 8.92 10.90 11.13
C THR A 113 7.53 10.30 10.93
N ALA A 114 6.77 10.82 9.97
CA ALA A 114 5.44 10.28 9.65
C ALA A 114 5.52 8.83 9.21
N CYS A 115 6.48 8.50 8.35
CA CYS A 115 6.70 7.14 7.88
C CYS A 115 6.96 6.18 9.04
N LEU A 116 7.88 6.53 9.94
CA LEU A 116 8.22 5.70 11.09
C LEU A 116 7.03 5.47 12.02
N ARG A 117 6.23 6.53 12.28
CA ARG A 117 5.05 6.41 13.12
C ARG A 117 3.99 5.51 12.49
N GLN A 118 3.72 5.70 11.21
CA GLN A 118 2.75 4.89 10.49
C GLN A 118 3.22 3.43 10.36
N LEU A 119 4.49 3.22 10.10
CA LEU A 119 5.08 1.88 10.05
C LEU A 119 4.93 1.19 11.41
N ASN A 120 5.21 1.89 12.50
CA ASN A 120 5.01 1.36 13.84
C ASN A 120 3.55 0.99 14.10
N ASN A 121 2.62 1.85 13.68
CA ASN A 121 1.19 1.58 13.84
C ASN A 121 0.78 0.32 13.08
N LEU A 122 1.25 0.16 11.85
CA LEU A 122 0.93 -1.01 11.03
C LEU A 122 1.51 -2.28 11.62
N ILE A 123 2.77 -2.26 12.05
CA ILE A 123 3.42 -3.40 12.72
C ILE A 123 2.64 -3.79 13.98
N THR A 124 2.20 -2.80 14.75
CA THR A 124 1.41 -3.05 15.98
C THR A 124 0.08 -3.72 15.66
N ILE A 125 -0.61 -3.27 14.60
CA ILE A 125 -1.86 -3.90 14.15
C ILE A 125 -1.62 -5.37 13.79
N ILE A 126 -0.54 -5.66 13.08
CA ILE A 126 -0.19 -7.03 12.67
C ILE A 126 0.11 -7.90 13.89
N TYR A 127 0.93 -7.42 14.83
CA TYR A 127 1.29 -8.17 16.03
C TYR A 127 0.13 -8.43 16.98
N ARG A 128 -0.91 -7.58 16.95
CA ARG A 128 -2.10 -7.76 17.77
C ARG A 128 -3.18 -8.59 17.07
N ASP A 129 -2.85 -9.22 15.95
CA ASP A 129 -3.78 -10.01 15.14
C ASP A 129 -5.03 -9.22 14.72
N LYS A 130 -4.84 -7.93 14.42
CA LYS A 130 -5.91 -7.03 13.96
C LYS A 130 -5.81 -6.67 12.48
N PHE A 131 -4.96 -7.36 11.75
CA PHE A 131 -4.75 -7.08 10.33
C PHE A 131 -6.00 -7.39 9.48
N ASP A 132 -6.84 -8.32 9.93
CA ASP A 132 -8.11 -8.65 9.27
C ASP A 132 -9.00 -7.42 9.06
N ARG A 133 -8.94 -6.43 9.95
CA ARG A 133 -9.63 -5.16 9.79
C ARG A 133 -9.22 -4.44 8.51
N LEU A 134 -7.94 -4.51 8.16
CA LEU A 134 -7.40 -3.89 6.97
C LEU A 134 -7.58 -4.75 5.72
N GLN A 135 -7.83 -6.04 5.88
CA GLN A 135 -8.07 -6.97 4.78
C GLN A 135 -9.53 -6.96 4.31
N SER A 136 -10.44 -6.74 5.25
CA SER A 136 -11.88 -6.91 5.03
C SER A 136 -12.43 -6.11 3.83
N PRO A 137 -12.10 -4.81 3.65
CA PRO A 137 -12.60 -4.07 2.48
C PRO A 137 -12.14 -4.65 1.14
N LEU A 138 -10.98 -5.31 1.09
CA LEU A 138 -10.46 -5.85 -0.17
C LEU A 138 -11.28 -7.05 -0.67
N GLU A 139 -12.05 -7.69 0.18
CA GLU A 139 -12.95 -8.78 -0.23
C GLU A 139 -14.07 -8.28 -1.15
N LYS A 140 -14.40 -6.98 -1.09
CA LYS A 140 -15.39 -6.36 -1.96
C LYS A 140 -14.91 -6.19 -3.40
N SER A 141 -13.61 -6.41 -3.66
CA SER A 141 -13.04 -6.26 -5.00
C SER A 141 -13.54 -7.30 -5.99
N GLY A 142 -14.08 -8.41 -5.51
CA GLY A 142 -14.50 -9.54 -6.34
C GLY A 142 -13.34 -10.45 -6.79
N LEU A 143 -12.18 -10.28 -6.17
CA LEU A 143 -10.99 -11.10 -6.49
C LEU A 143 -10.74 -12.18 -5.44
#